data_e96df1dcae6f03ef84d6f4e61a93079b
#
_entry.id   e96df1dcae6f03ef84d6f4e61a93079b
#
_cell.length_a   1.000
_cell.length_b   1.000
_cell.length_c   1.000
_cell.angle_alpha   90.00
_cell.angle_beta   90.00
_cell.angle_gamma   90.00
#
_symmetry.space_group_name_H-M   'P 1'
#
loop_
_entity.id
_entity.type
_entity.pdbx_description
1 polymer ?
#
loop_
_entity_poly.entity_id
_entity_poly.type
_entity_poly.pdbx_seq_one_letter_code
_entity_poly.pdbx_strand_id
1 'polypeptide(L)'
;MNPREIVQALLDSVQRGDFEKVKFLVSNDCQFSGPAPEPIKGAAWMRMNKNLKKAFPNLDYHFHVDRVDGLDGGTVKVSAELKGTHSGVLDLSALGLGVTPATHKSFATPHEHCRVTIKGDKVAAWVVEPIEGGGLMGILGQLGIAVPTL
;
A
#
# COMPACT_ATOMS: atom_id res chain seq x y z
N MET A 1 7.66 -15.44 -15.20
CA MET A 1 8.09 -15.18 -13.80
C MET A 1 7.31 -16.08 -12.85
N ASN A 2 7.95 -16.58 -11.80
CA ASN A 2 7.24 -17.28 -10.74
C ASN A 2 6.52 -16.28 -9.80
N PRO A 3 5.62 -16.76 -8.91
CA PRO A 3 4.88 -15.86 -8.01
C PRO A 3 5.75 -14.93 -7.19
N ARG A 4 6.86 -15.43 -6.65
CA ARG A 4 7.78 -14.58 -5.87
C ARG A 4 8.37 -13.45 -6.70
N GLU A 5 8.77 -13.74 -7.94
CA GLU A 5 9.33 -12.74 -8.85
C GLU A 5 8.30 -11.69 -9.25
N ILE A 6 7.06 -12.10 -9.50
CA ILE A 6 5.96 -11.18 -9.83
C ILE A 6 5.72 -10.21 -8.68
N VAL A 7 5.63 -10.74 -7.47
CA VAL A 7 5.38 -9.91 -6.27
C VAL A 7 6.58 -8.99 -6.02
N GLN A 8 7.81 -9.51 -6.11
CA GLN A 8 8.99 -8.67 -5.90
C GLN A 8 9.04 -7.53 -6.93
N ALA A 9 8.71 -7.80 -8.19
CA ALA A 9 8.64 -6.76 -9.22
C ALA A 9 7.57 -5.72 -8.89
N LEU A 10 6.43 -6.14 -8.37
CA LEU A 10 5.37 -5.22 -7.94
C LEU A 10 5.83 -4.33 -6.78
N LEU A 11 6.43 -4.93 -5.75
CA LEU A 11 6.91 -4.18 -4.58
C LEU A 11 7.98 -3.15 -4.97
N ASP A 12 8.92 -3.55 -5.80
CA ASP A 12 9.98 -2.66 -6.29
C ASP A 12 9.40 -1.51 -7.12
N SER A 13 8.39 -1.80 -7.94
CA SER A 13 7.73 -0.79 -8.77
C SER A 13 6.98 0.24 -7.93
N VAL A 14 6.28 -0.21 -6.88
CA VAL A 14 5.59 0.69 -5.94
C VAL A 14 6.62 1.57 -5.23
N GLN A 15 7.69 0.99 -4.72
CA GLN A 15 8.74 1.74 -4.02
C GLN A 15 9.36 2.81 -4.92
N ARG A 16 9.61 2.50 -6.19
CA ARG A 16 10.15 3.45 -7.15
C ARG A 16 9.14 4.46 -7.68
N GLY A 17 7.83 4.20 -7.48
CA GLY A 17 6.78 5.01 -8.07
C GLY A 17 6.54 4.73 -9.55
N ASP A 18 6.94 3.58 -10.04
CA ASP A 18 6.73 3.16 -11.44
C ASP A 18 5.36 2.51 -11.57
N PHE A 19 4.32 3.35 -11.61
CA PHE A 19 2.94 2.87 -11.64
C PHE A 19 2.49 2.36 -13.01
N GLU A 20 3.19 2.65 -14.06
CA GLU A 20 2.96 2.03 -15.37
C GLU A 20 3.30 0.53 -15.31
N LYS A 21 4.40 0.19 -14.65
CA LYS A 21 4.76 -1.21 -14.43
C LYS A 21 3.80 -1.89 -13.46
N VAL A 22 3.32 -1.18 -12.45
CA VAL A 22 2.29 -1.70 -11.53
C VAL A 22 1.04 -2.11 -12.31
N LYS A 23 0.56 -1.26 -13.22
CA LYS A 23 -0.60 -1.59 -14.06
C LYS A 23 -0.39 -2.87 -14.86
N PHE A 24 0.82 -3.11 -15.31
CA PHE A 24 1.16 -4.30 -16.08
C PHE A 24 1.16 -5.56 -15.23
N LEU A 25 1.51 -5.45 -13.95
CA LEU A 25 1.67 -6.58 -13.04
C LEU A 25 0.38 -6.99 -12.32
N VAL A 26 -0.62 -6.11 -12.26
CA VAL A 26 -1.89 -6.39 -11.58
C VAL A 26 -2.99 -6.70 -12.59
N SER A 27 -3.94 -7.55 -12.17
CA SER A 27 -5.11 -7.85 -13.01
C SER A 27 -6.07 -6.67 -13.04
N ASN A 28 -6.91 -6.59 -14.07
CA ASN A 28 -7.88 -5.50 -14.21
C ASN A 28 -8.89 -5.45 -13.08
N ASP A 29 -9.19 -6.59 -12.46
CA ASP A 29 -10.14 -6.72 -11.36
C ASP A 29 -9.45 -6.86 -10.00
N CYS A 30 -8.15 -6.55 -9.93
CA CYS A 30 -7.39 -6.63 -8.68
C CYS A 30 -8.00 -5.73 -7.62
N GLN A 31 -8.15 -6.27 -6.41
CA GLN A 31 -8.66 -5.54 -5.25
C GLN A 31 -7.59 -5.42 -4.18
N PHE A 32 -7.55 -4.25 -3.55
CA PHE A 32 -6.65 -3.93 -2.45
C PHE A 32 -7.48 -3.69 -1.19
N SER A 33 -7.27 -4.52 -0.17
CA SER A 33 -8.01 -4.46 1.09
C SER A 33 -7.09 -4.01 2.21
N GLY A 34 -7.63 -3.21 3.15
CA GLY A 34 -6.92 -2.72 4.32
C GLY A 34 -6.69 -1.21 4.36
N PRO A 35 -6.41 -0.51 3.22
CA PRO A 35 -6.24 0.94 3.26
C PRO A 35 -7.51 1.71 3.62
N ALA A 36 -8.67 1.15 3.25
CA ALA A 36 -9.98 1.78 3.50
C ALA A 36 -10.93 0.73 4.08
N PRO A 37 -12.08 1.14 4.65
CA PRO A 37 -13.07 0.18 5.18
C PRO A 37 -13.56 -0.82 4.14
N GLU A 38 -13.63 -0.40 2.87
CA GLU A 38 -14.01 -1.25 1.75
C GLU A 38 -12.80 -1.53 0.86
N PRO A 39 -12.75 -2.68 0.16
CA PRO A 39 -11.70 -2.91 -0.82
C PRO A 39 -11.70 -1.83 -1.91
N ILE A 40 -10.52 -1.45 -2.38
CA ILE A 40 -10.39 -0.47 -3.45
C ILE A 40 -9.81 -1.11 -4.70
N LYS A 41 -10.17 -0.59 -5.85
CA LYS A 41 -9.68 -1.08 -7.14
C LYS A 41 -8.31 -0.50 -7.46
N GLY A 42 -7.62 -1.12 -8.40
CA GLY A 42 -6.26 -0.79 -8.74
C GLY A 42 -6.02 0.68 -9.09
N ALA A 43 -6.95 1.31 -9.83
CA ALA A 43 -6.81 2.72 -10.20
C ALA A 43 -6.82 3.64 -8.97
N ALA A 44 -7.74 3.41 -8.03
CA ALA A 44 -7.82 4.19 -6.79
C ALA A 44 -6.60 3.93 -5.89
N TRP A 45 -6.16 2.68 -5.81
CA TRP A 45 -4.98 2.31 -5.03
C TRP A 45 -3.71 2.97 -5.57
N MET A 46 -3.53 2.99 -6.88
CA MET A 46 -2.39 3.66 -7.51
C MET A 46 -2.42 5.17 -7.26
N ARG A 47 -3.60 5.78 -7.36
CA ARG A 47 -3.77 7.21 -7.09
C ARG A 47 -3.42 7.53 -5.63
N MET A 48 -3.90 6.69 -4.70
CA MET A 48 -3.56 6.82 -3.29
C MET A 48 -2.04 6.79 -3.08
N ASN A 49 -1.35 5.81 -3.66
CA ASN A 49 0.09 5.68 -3.50
C ASN A 49 0.85 6.84 -4.15
N LYS A 50 0.40 7.34 -5.30
CA LYS A 50 0.98 8.54 -5.91
C LYS A 50 0.86 9.74 -4.98
N ASN A 51 -0.29 9.90 -4.34
CA ASN A 51 -0.53 11.01 -3.42
C ASN A 51 0.26 10.86 -2.12
N LEU A 52 0.42 9.63 -1.63
CA LEU A 52 1.29 9.37 -0.48
C LEU A 52 2.74 9.75 -0.78
N LYS A 53 3.24 9.44 -1.96
CA LYS A 53 4.61 9.81 -2.36
C LYS A 53 4.80 11.32 -2.52
N LYS A 54 3.77 12.05 -2.93
CA LYS A 54 3.81 13.51 -2.99
C LYS A 54 3.85 14.13 -1.59
N ALA A 55 3.06 13.58 -0.67
CA ALA A 55 3.00 14.05 0.71
C ALA A 55 4.26 13.67 1.49
N PHE A 56 4.80 12.49 1.18
CA PHE A 56 5.96 11.90 1.86
C PHE A 56 7.04 11.61 0.81
N PRO A 57 7.80 12.62 0.35
CA PRO A 57 8.79 12.39 -0.72
C PRO A 57 9.87 11.36 -0.36
N ASN A 58 10.12 11.16 0.93
CA ASN A 58 11.07 10.16 1.42
C ASN A 58 10.39 8.86 1.85
N LEU A 59 9.17 8.58 1.37
CA LEU A 59 8.42 7.38 1.75
C LEU A 59 9.19 6.12 1.43
N ASP A 60 9.45 5.32 2.47
CA ASP A 60 10.03 4.01 2.38
C ASP A 60 9.00 3.00 2.88
N TYR A 61 8.59 2.07 2.01
CA TYR A 61 7.64 1.02 2.35
C TYR A 61 8.29 -0.14 3.09
N HIS A 62 9.60 -0.29 2.95
CA HIS A 62 10.38 -1.34 3.59
C HIS A 62 9.77 -2.72 3.33
N PHE A 63 9.44 -2.99 2.07
CA PHE A 63 8.82 -4.24 1.68
C PHE A 63 9.78 -5.42 1.76
N HIS A 64 9.25 -6.57 2.20
CA HIS A 64 9.98 -7.82 2.25
C HIS A 64 9.05 -8.97 1.85
N VAL A 65 9.52 -9.84 0.95
CA VAL A 65 8.81 -11.07 0.61
C VAL A 65 9.21 -12.13 1.62
N ASP A 66 8.26 -12.56 2.46
CA ASP A 66 8.53 -13.50 3.54
C ASP A 66 8.54 -14.95 3.06
N ARG A 67 7.46 -15.36 2.35
CA ARG A 67 7.36 -16.73 1.83
C ARG A 67 6.26 -16.85 0.79
N VAL A 68 6.33 -17.93 0.01
CA VAL A 68 5.28 -18.31 -0.93
C VAL A 68 4.47 -19.44 -0.30
N ASP A 69 3.15 -19.24 -0.19
CA ASP A 69 2.22 -20.18 0.41
C ASP A 69 1.22 -20.71 -0.62
N GLY A 70 0.45 -21.73 -0.22
CA GLY A 70 -0.57 -22.33 -1.05
C GLY A 70 -0.04 -23.56 -1.77
N LEU A 71 -0.95 -24.48 -2.10
CA LEU A 71 -0.62 -25.75 -2.78
C LEU A 71 -0.02 -25.52 -4.17
N ASP A 72 -0.43 -24.44 -4.81
CA ASP A 72 -0.01 -24.05 -6.17
C ASP A 72 0.94 -22.85 -6.18
N GLY A 73 1.38 -22.38 -5.00
CA GLY A 73 2.21 -21.18 -4.89
C GLY A 73 1.49 -19.89 -5.21
N GLY A 74 0.15 -19.90 -5.21
CA GLY A 74 -0.67 -18.75 -5.60
C GLY A 74 -0.79 -17.64 -4.56
N THR A 75 -0.24 -17.81 -3.35
CA THR A 75 -0.28 -16.80 -2.29
C THR A 75 1.14 -16.49 -1.84
N VAL A 76 1.47 -15.20 -1.79
CA VAL A 76 2.78 -14.73 -1.33
C VAL A 76 2.58 -13.87 -0.08
N LYS A 77 3.32 -14.19 0.98
CA LYS A 77 3.32 -13.43 2.22
C LYS A 77 4.37 -12.33 2.13
N VAL A 78 3.95 -11.12 2.46
CA VAL A 78 4.78 -9.92 2.38
C VAL A 78 4.69 -9.18 3.71
N SER A 79 5.77 -8.52 4.11
CA SER A 79 5.75 -7.61 5.25
C SER A 79 6.20 -6.22 4.81
N ALA A 80 5.80 -5.21 5.59
CA ALA A 80 6.12 -3.82 5.32
C ALA A 80 6.20 -3.01 6.62
N GLU A 81 7.05 -2.00 6.62
CA GLU A 81 7.14 -1.00 7.70
C GLU A 81 7.30 0.35 7.04
N LEU A 82 6.23 1.13 6.96
CA LEU A 82 6.24 2.41 6.26
C LEU A 82 6.83 3.49 7.14
N LYS A 83 7.73 4.27 6.57
CA LYS A 83 8.35 5.43 7.22
C LYS A 83 8.36 6.61 6.26
N GLY A 84 8.16 7.79 6.79
CA GLY A 84 8.22 9.00 5.98
C GLY A 84 8.03 10.26 6.80
N THR A 85 8.22 11.39 6.13
CA THR A 85 8.02 12.73 6.69
C THR A 85 7.00 13.48 5.85
N HIS A 86 6.01 14.07 6.52
CA HIS A 86 4.90 14.79 5.87
C HIS A 86 5.36 16.20 5.47
N SER A 87 6.04 16.32 4.34
CA SER A 87 6.57 17.60 3.85
C SER A 87 5.83 18.16 2.65
N GLY A 88 4.87 17.42 2.08
CA GLY A 88 4.02 17.86 0.99
C GLY A 88 2.54 17.77 1.34
N VAL A 89 1.69 18.27 0.48
CA VAL A 89 0.23 18.19 0.69
C VAL A 89 -0.24 16.75 0.54
N LEU A 90 -1.02 16.27 1.51
CA LEU A 90 -1.62 14.94 1.50
C LEU A 90 -3.06 15.03 0.99
N ASP A 91 -3.29 14.54 -0.21
CA ASP A 91 -4.62 14.51 -0.83
C ASP A 91 -5.17 13.08 -0.78
N LEU A 92 -6.14 12.87 0.09
CA LEU A 92 -6.86 11.60 0.24
C LEU A 92 -8.35 11.78 -0.11
N SER A 93 -8.68 12.79 -0.92
CA SER A 93 -10.07 13.06 -1.32
C SER A 93 -10.69 11.88 -2.05
N ALA A 94 -9.91 11.11 -2.81
CA ALA A 94 -10.41 9.90 -3.48
C ALA A 94 -10.91 8.83 -2.50
N LEU A 95 -10.49 8.86 -1.24
CA LEU A 95 -10.94 7.97 -0.18
C LEU A 95 -11.93 8.65 0.76
N GLY A 96 -12.36 9.88 0.46
CA GLY A 96 -13.28 10.65 1.30
C GLY A 96 -12.62 11.25 2.54
N LEU A 97 -11.29 11.29 2.61
CA LEU A 97 -10.55 11.75 3.78
C LEU A 97 -10.03 13.19 3.67
N GLY A 98 -10.29 13.84 2.54
CA GLY A 98 -9.96 15.25 2.35
C GLY A 98 -8.48 15.49 2.03
N VAL A 99 -8.09 16.77 2.16
CA VAL A 99 -6.75 17.26 1.84
C VAL A 99 -6.16 17.90 3.08
N THR A 100 -4.91 17.57 3.41
CA THR A 100 -4.22 18.09 4.59
C THR A 100 -2.89 18.71 4.17
N PRO A 101 -2.62 19.97 4.54
CA PRO A 101 -1.31 20.58 4.29
C PRO A 101 -0.21 19.88 5.11
N ALA A 102 1.04 20.08 4.69
CA ALA A 102 2.19 19.47 5.33
C ALA A 102 2.23 19.78 6.83
N THR A 103 2.34 18.71 7.65
CA THR A 103 2.45 18.84 9.10
C THR A 103 3.91 18.90 9.57
N HIS A 104 4.84 18.53 8.70
CA HIS A 104 6.28 18.38 8.97
C HIS A 104 6.60 17.36 10.07
N LYS A 105 5.64 16.48 10.35
CA LYS A 105 5.83 15.36 11.29
C LYS A 105 6.27 14.11 10.55
N SER A 106 7.03 13.28 11.24
CA SER A 106 7.43 11.97 10.73
C SER A 106 6.54 10.87 11.30
N PHE A 107 6.44 9.76 10.56
CA PHE A 107 5.71 8.59 11.04
C PHE A 107 6.52 7.32 10.77
N ALA A 108 6.20 6.27 11.51
CA ALA A 108 6.68 4.91 11.27
C ALA A 108 5.56 3.95 11.69
N THR A 109 5.17 3.06 10.77
CA THR A 109 4.16 2.05 11.10
C THR A 109 4.81 0.87 11.81
N PRO A 110 4.04 0.09 12.58
CA PRO A 110 4.52 -1.19 13.06
C PRO A 110 4.77 -2.15 11.89
N HIS A 111 5.33 -3.32 12.18
CA HIS A 111 5.56 -4.35 11.18
C HIS A 111 4.23 -4.93 10.71
N GLU A 112 3.87 -4.68 9.47
CA GLU A 112 2.59 -5.09 8.89
C GLU A 112 2.78 -6.31 8.01
N HIS A 113 1.75 -7.17 7.95
CA HIS A 113 1.73 -8.37 7.13
C HIS A 113 0.66 -8.26 6.06
N CYS A 114 1.01 -8.71 4.84
CA CYS A 114 0.11 -8.68 3.70
C CYS A 114 0.08 -10.05 3.03
N ARG A 115 -1.05 -10.36 2.41
CA ARG A 115 -1.21 -11.54 1.56
C ARG A 115 -1.47 -11.06 0.14
N VAL A 116 -0.65 -11.53 -0.79
CA VAL A 116 -0.77 -11.19 -2.20
C VAL A 116 -1.12 -12.45 -2.97
N THR A 117 -2.26 -12.43 -3.66
CA THR A 117 -2.75 -13.57 -4.43
C THR A 117 -2.41 -13.39 -5.90
N ILE A 118 -1.81 -14.43 -6.48
CA ILE A 118 -1.46 -14.48 -7.89
C ILE A 118 -2.44 -15.41 -8.61
N LYS A 119 -2.97 -14.94 -9.74
CA LYS A 119 -3.77 -15.78 -10.67
C LYS A 119 -3.17 -15.64 -12.05
N GLY A 120 -2.77 -16.77 -12.64
CA GLY A 120 -2.01 -16.74 -13.88
C GLY A 120 -0.65 -16.10 -13.62
N ASP A 121 -0.37 -15.02 -14.31
CA ASP A 121 0.87 -14.25 -14.17
C ASP A 121 0.64 -12.83 -13.64
N LYS A 122 -0.53 -12.60 -12.99
CA LYS A 122 -0.93 -11.29 -12.50
C LYS A 122 -1.28 -11.34 -11.01
N VAL A 123 -1.07 -10.21 -10.33
CA VAL A 123 -1.56 -10.02 -8.97
C VAL A 123 -3.07 -9.78 -9.02
N ALA A 124 -3.84 -10.64 -8.35
CA ALA A 124 -5.30 -10.59 -8.35
C ALA A 124 -5.89 -9.97 -7.09
N ALA A 125 -5.16 -10.00 -5.98
CA ALA A 125 -5.61 -9.40 -4.72
C ALA A 125 -4.41 -9.10 -3.81
N TRP A 126 -4.54 -8.05 -3.04
CA TRP A 126 -3.57 -7.65 -2.02
C TRP A 126 -4.37 -7.32 -0.76
N VAL A 127 -4.11 -8.05 0.32
CA VAL A 127 -4.82 -7.87 1.58
C VAL A 127 -3.81 -7.53 2.67
N VAL A 128 -3.98 -6.36 3.30
CA VAL A 128 -3.20 -5.96 4.46
C VAL A 128 -3.91 -6.48 5.71
N GLU A 129 -3.22 -7.26 6.54
CA GLU A 129 -3.79 -7.75 7.80
C GLU A 129 -3.86 -6.59 8.80
N PRO A 130 -5.03 -6.34 9.43
CA PRO A 130 -5.16 -5.24 10.39
C PRO A 130 -4.23 -5.42 11.58
N ILE A 131 -3.57 -4.35 11.97
CA ILE A 131 -2.76 -4.29 13.19
C ILE A 131 -2.95 -2.93 13.82
N GLU A 132 -3.01 -2.89 15.16
CA GLU A 132 -3.15 -1.64 15.89
C GLU A 132 -1.99 -0.69 15.58
N GLY A 133 -2.32 0.55 15.25
CA GLY A 133 -1.33 1.58 14.87
C GLY A 133 -0.80 1.45 13.46
N GLY A 134 -1.25 0.45 12.70
CA GLY A 134 -0.82 0.23 11.32
C GLY A 134 -1.76 0.83 10.29
N GLY A 135 -1.39 0.64 9.02
CA GLY A 135 -2.15 1.11 7.88
C GLY A 135 -2.22 2.61 7.75
N LEU A 136 -3.05 3.07 6.82
CA LEU A 136 -3.23 4.50 6.56
C LEU A 136 -3.74 5.24 7.81
N MET A 137 -4.67 4.62 8.54
CA MET A 137 -5.22 5.24 9.76
C MET A 137 -4.18 5.43 10.84
N GLY A 138 -3.23 4.50 10.96
CA GLY A 138 -2.10 4.64 11.88
C GLY A 138 -1.19 5.79 11.50
N ILE A 139 -0.92 5.96 10.22
CA ILE A 139 -0.13 7.09 9.70
C ILE A 139 -0.83 8.41 10.04
N LEU A 140 -2.12 8.52 9.73
CA LEU A 140 -2.89 9.74 10.00
C LEU A 140 -2.91 10.08 11.49
N GLY A 141 -3.06 9.06 12.36
CA GLY A 141 -3.01 9.25 13.81
C GLY A 141 -1.67 9.82 14.27
N GLN A 142 -0.56 9.32 13.75
CA GLN A 142 0.78 9.80 14.09
C GLN A 142 1.02 11.24 13.62
N LEU A 143 0.41 11.62 12.50
CA LEU A 143 0.51 12.97 11.97
C LEU A 143 -0.44 13.96 12.66
N GLY A 144 -1.31 13.47 13.54
CA GLY A 144 -2.29 14.31 14.22
C GLY A 144 -3.44 14.75 13.32
N ILE A 145 -3.72 14.00 12.25
CA ILE A 145 -4.79 14.30 11.31
C ILE A 145 -6.08 13.65 11.81
N ALA A 146 -7.12 14.47 11.98
CA ALA A 146 -8.43 13.97 12.38
C ALA A 146 -9.05 13.16 11.24
N VAL A 147 -9.60 11.99 11.58
CA VAL A 147 -10.28 11.10 10.63
C VAL A 147 -11.75 11.07 10.97
N PRO A 148 -12.66 11.17 9.97
CA PRO A 148 -14.08 11.03 10.26
C PRO A 148 -14.37 9.68 10.91
N THR A 149 -15.11 9.71 12.01
CA THR A 149 -15.65 8.48 12.63
C THR A 149 -16.84 7.99 11.80
N LEU A 150 -16.75 6.76 11.39
CA LEU A 150 -17.85 6.10 10.67
C LEU A 150 -18.83 5.47 11.65
#